data_11edc6b65f57e4ed365e6b96c6b48bd7
#
_entry.id   11edc6b65f57e4ed365e6b96c6b48bd7
#
_cell.length_a   1.000
_cell.length_b   1.000
_cell.length_c   1.000
_cell.angle_alpha   90.00
_cell.angle_beta   90.00
_cell.angle_gamma   90.00
#
_symmetry.space_group_name_H-M   'P 1'
#
loop_
_entity.id
_entity.type
_entity.pdbx_description
1 polymer ?
#
loop_
_entity_poly.entity_id
_entity_poly.type
_entity_poly.pdbx_seq_one_letter_code
_entity_poly.pdbx_strand_id
1 'polypeptide(L)'
;MANTAVPTTDTTTPAVPPSDAHGKEDQQRLSNTTACLPIIYGSIAHYLGKTADEFQTHEWTLYVRGPNHEDLSSVITSVVFTLHPSFAKPVRELTHPPFEVTERGWGEFEAQIRINWKDPTEKASVVCTRFV
;
A
#
# COMPACT_ATOMS: atom_id res chain seq x y z
N MET A 1 -38.24 -13.66 68.41
CA MET A 1 -38.59 -13.17 67.07
C MET A 1 -37.36 -12.90 66.27
N ALA A 2 -37.02 -13.78 65.42
CA ALA A 2 -35.86 -13.64 64.61
C ALA A 2 -36.13 -12.73 63.42
N ASN A 3 -35.42 -11.67 63.33
CA ASN A 3 -35.46 -10.83 62.19
C ASN A 3 -34.38 -11.28 61.21
N THR A 4 -34.78 -11.95 60.16
CA THR A 4 -33.91 -12.39 59.14
C THR A 4 -33.65 -11.25 58.20
N ALA A 5 -32.49 -10.66 58.27
CA ALA A 5 -31.99 -9.75 57.26
C ALA A 5 -31.74 -10.56 55.99
N VAL A 6 -32.44 -10.25 54.96
CA VAL A 6 -32.18 -10.82 53.67
C VAL A 6 -30.90 -10.24 53.12
N PRO A 7 -29.89 -11.03 52.83
CA PRO A 7 -28.73 -10.49 52.18
C PRO A 7 -29.15 -10.03 50.79
N THR A 8 -29.03 -8.76 50.57
CA THR A 8 -29.13 -8.22 49.23
C THR A 8 -27.89 -8.69 48.48
N THR A 9 -28.05 -9.69 47.70
CA THR A 9 -27.04 -10.02 46.70
C THR A 9 -27.05 -8.93 45.65
N ASP A 10 -26.12 -8.04 45.83
CA ASP A 10 -25.85 -7.09 44.76
C ASP A 10 -25.14 -7.82 43.63
N THR A 11 -25.92 -8.34 42.73
CA THR A 11 -25.38 -8.86 41.49
C THR A 11 -25.11 -7.69 40.61
N THR A 12 -23.96 -7.10 40.75
CA THR A 12 -23.45 -6.17 39.76
C THR A 12 -23.12 -6.97 38.54
N THR A 13 -24.04 -7.00 37.62
CA THR A 13 -23.76 -7.52 36.28
C THR A 13 -22.70 -6.60 35.67
N PRO A 14 -21.54 -7.12 35.30
CA PRO A 14 -20.56 -6.28 34.62
C PRO A 14 -21.25 -5.72 33.37
N ALA A 15 -21.20 -4.41 33.25
CA ALA A 15 -21.75 -3.75 32.09
C ALA A 15 -21.09 -4.33 30.84
N VAL A 16 -21.87 -4.99 30.02
CA VAL A 16 -21.43 -5.43 28.70
C VAL A 16 -21.16 -4.18 27.91
N PRO A 17 -19.95 -3.96 27.43
CA PRO A 17 -19.69 -2.79 26.59
C PRO A 17 -20.62 -2.85 25.39
N PRO A 18 -21.17 -1.71 24.96
CA PRO A 18 -22.05 -1.67 23.83
C PRO A 18 -21.33 -2.26 22.61
N SER A 19 -22.01 -3.14 21.92
CA SER A 19 -21.51 -3.83 20.75
C SER A 19 -21.38 -2.92 19.51
N ASP A 20 -21.51 -1.62 19.71
CA ASP A 20 -21.60 -0.66 18.61
C ASP A 20 -20.25 -0.16 18.12
N ALA A 21 -19.15 -0.70 18.64
CA ALA A 21 -17.82 -0.37 18.18
C ALA A 21 -17.45 -1.13 16.89
N HIS A 22 -18.40 -1.26 15.97
CA HIS A 22 -18.11 -1.88 14.69
C HIS A 22 -17.29 -0.94 13.82
N GLY A 23 -16.09 -1.33 13.54
CA GLY A 23 -15.31 -0.78 12.45
C GLY A 23 -14.26 0.26 12.82
N LYS A 24 -14.05 0.57 14.07
CA LYS A 24 -12.96 1.47 14.48
C LYS A 24 -11.77 0.77 15.12
N GLU A 25 -11.93 -0.47 15.52
CA GLU A 25 -10.85 -1.20 16.18
C GLU A 25 -9.75 -1.63 15.22
N ASP A 26 -10.09 -1.89 13.96
CA ASP A 26 -9.13 -2.31 12.94
C ASP A 26 -8.17 -1.20 12.49
N GLN A 27 -8.43 0.04 12.89
CA GLN A 27 -7.64 1.18 12.50
C GLN A 27 -6.75 1.71 13.61
N GLN A 28 -6.78 1.10 14.79
CA GLN A 28 -5.96 1.53 15.89
C GLN A 28 -4.54 0.99 15.75
N ARG A 29 -3.57 1.90 15.70
CA ARG A 29 -2.16 1.52 15.68
C ARG A 29 -1.81 0.82 16.99
N LEU A 30 -1.26 -0.38 16.89
CA LEU A 30 -0.78 -1.12 18.04
C LEU A 30 0.45 -0.41 18.63
N SER A 31 0.37 0.02 19.89
CA SER A 31 1.51 0.58 20.58
C SER A 31 2.52 -0.51 20.89
N ASN A 32 3.81 -0.18 20.83
CA ASN A 32 4.94 -1.06 21.14
C ASN A 32 5.05 -2.29 20.21
N THR A 33 4.39 -2.27 19.05
CA THR A 33 4.49 -3.32 18.04
C THR A 33 5.12 -2.75 16.79
N THR A 34 6.19 -3.39 16.29
CA THR A 34 6.80 -3.06 15.02
C THR A 34 6.50 -4.17 14.04
N ALA A 35 5.86 -3.82 12.94
CA ALA A 35 5.64 -4.71 11.82
C ALA A 35 6.55 -4.31 10.66
N CYS A 36 7.24 -5.28 10.07
CA CYS A 36 8.06 -5.08 8.88
C CYS A 36 7.38 -5.72 7.69
N LEU A 37 7.14 -4.93 6.65
CA LEU A 37 6.65 -5.42 5.37
C LEU A 37 7.71 -5.14 4.30
N PRO A 38 8.45 -6.15 3.84
CA PRO A 38 9.42 -5.95 2.79
C PRO A 38 8.72 -5.69 1.46
N ILE A 39 9.18 -4.66 0.75
CA ILE A 39 8.68 -4.30 -0.57
C ILE A 39 9.84 -4.20 -1.52
N ILE A 40 9.66 -4.73 -2.72
CA ILE A 40 10.60 -4.61 -3.82
C ILE A 40 10.03 -3.63 -4.83
N TYR A 41 10.83 -2.68 -5.25
CA TYR A 41 10.52 -1.78 -6.35
C TYR A 41 11.71 -1.71 -7.30
N GLY A 42 11.44 -1.43 -8.55
CA GLY A 42 12.49 -1.34 -9.54
C GLY A 42 11.98 -1.21 -10.96
N SER A 43 12.87 -1.44 -11.89
CA SER A 43 12.55 -1.46 -13.31
C SER A 43 13.19 -2.65 -14.01
N ILE A 44 12.53 -3.10 -15.07
CA ILE A 44 13.07 -4.06 -16.03
C ILE A 44 12.95 -3.42 -17.40
N ALA A 45 14.02 -3.46 -18.19
CA ALA A 45 14.04 -2.91 -19.54
C ALA A 45 14.51 -3.94 -20.54
N HIS A 46 13.87 -3.95 -21.71
CA HIS A 46 14.24 -4.81 -22.82
C HIS A 46 14.48 -3.99 -24.07
N TYR A 47 15.60 -4.24 -24.74
CA TYR A 47 15.87 -3.66 -26.03
C TYR A 47 14.97 -4.29 -27.10
N LEU A 48 14.29 -3.47 -27.88
CA LEU A 48 13.30 -3.94 -28.86
C LEU A 48 13.93 -4.47 -30.16
N GLY A 49 15.22 -4.27 -30.37
CA GLY A 49 15.93 -4.77 -31.51
C GLY A 49 15.36 -4.28 -32.83
N LYS A 50 14.98 -5.22 -33.72
CA LYS A 50 14.45 -4.90 -35.04
C LYS A 50 13.09 -4.18 -35.01
N THR A 51 12.36 -4.25 -33.90
CA THR A 51 11.09 -3.56 -33.72
C THR A 51 11.26 -2.18 -33.08
N ALA A 52 12.50 -1.81 -32.74
CA ALA A 52 12.80 -0.48 -32.20
C ALA A 52 12.61 0.57 -33.27
N ASP A 53 12.07 1.71 -32.89
CA ASP A 53 12.09 2.92 -33.71
C ASP A 53 13.03 3.97 -33.09
N GLU A 54 13.16 5.13 -33.74
CA GLU A 54 14.08 6.16 -33.34
C GLU A 54 13.87 6.66 -31.91
N PHE A 55 12.62 6.63 -31.43
CA PHE A 55 12.23 7.16 -30.12
C PHE A 55 11.76 6.09 -29.15
N GLN A 56 11.68 4.84 -29.58
CA GLN A 56 11.18 3.74 -28.77
C GLN A 56 12.10 2.51 -28.91
N THR A 57 13.29 2.63 -28.38
CA THR A 57 14.31 1.58 -28.48
C THR A 57 14.14 0.49 -27.44
N HIS A 58 13.55 0.82 -26.30
CA HIS A 58 13.38 -0.08 -25.17
C HIS A 58 11.93 -0.10 -24.70
N GLU A 59 11.50 -1.25 -24.27
CA GLU A 59 10.29 -1.41 -23.47
C GLU A 59 10.73 -1.63 -22.01
N TRP A 60 10.16 -0.86 -21.10
CA TRP A 60 10.49 -0.94 -19.68
C TRP A 60 9.24 -1.02 -18.83
N THR A 61 9.38 -1.65 -17.68
CA THR A 61 8.32 -1.80 -16.68
C THR A 61 8.84 -1.32 -15.33
N LEU A 62 8.12 -0.37 -14.72
CA LEU A 62 8.29 -0.02 -13.32
C LEU A 62 7.36 -0.87 -12.48
N TYR A 63 7.83 -1.36 -11.35
CA TYR A 63 7.02 -2.24 -10.51
C TYR A 63 7.23 -1.99 -9.02
N VAL A 64 6.18 -2.34 -8.27
CA VAL A 64 6.19 -2.49 -6.81
C VAL A 64 5.56 -3.84 -6.49
N ARG A 65 6.26 -4.66 -5.75
CA ARG A 65 5.77 -5.99 -5.39
C ARG A 65 6.34 -6.48 -4.06
N GLY A 66 5.75 -7.53 -3.51
CA GLY A 66 6.35 -8.27 -2.42
C GLY A 66 7.46 -9.20 -2.92
N PRO A 67 8.41 -9.61 -2.05
CA PRO A 67 9.53 -10.48 -2.43
C PRO A 67 9.10 -11.84 -3.00
N ASN A 68 7.99 -12.37 -2.55
CA ASN A 68 7.44 -13.65 -2.98
C ASN A 68 6.13 -13.48 -3.77
N HIS A 69 5.92 -12.33 -4.39
CA HIS A 69 4.69 -11.98 -5.10
C HIS A 69 3.43 -12.03 -4.21
N GLU A 70 3.57 -11.68 -2.94
CA GLU A 70 2.44 -11.59 -2.02
C GLU A 70 1.40 -10.59 -2.52
N ASP A 71 0.16 -10.82 -2.18
CA ASP A 71 -0.91 -9.87 -2.47
C ASP A 71 -0.82 -8.68 -1.52
N LEU A 72 -0.35 -7.55 -2.04
CA LEU A 72 -0.22 -6.31 -1.27
C LEU A 72 -1.52 -5.51 -1.17
N SER A 73 -2.60 -5.95 -1.78
CA SER A 73 -3.88 -5.24 -1.75
C SER A 73 -4.47 -5.11 -0.36
N SER A 74 -4.05 -5.97 0.57
CA SER A 74 -4.49 -5.91 1.96
C SER A 74 -3.87 -4.75 2.75
N VAL A 75 -2.73 -4.22 2.31
CA VAL A 75 -1.97 -3.19 3.03
C VAL A 75 -1.75 -1.91 2.23
N ILE A 76 -1.87 -1.97 0.90
CA ILE A 76 -1.68 -0.83 0.00
C ILE A 76 -3.02 -0.42 -0.59
N THR A 77 -3.34 0.87 -0.48
CA THR A 77 -4.51 1.46 -1.12
C THR A 77 -4.26 1.72 -2.59
N SER A 78 -3.14 2.34 -2.91
CA SER A 78 -2.75 2.67 -4.27
C SER A 78 -1.26 2.88 -4.39
N VAL A 79 -0.76 2.73 -5.61
CA VAL A 79 0.61 3.10 -5.98
C VAL A 79 0.52 4.11 -7.12
N VAL A 80 1.18 5.24 -6.96
CA VAL A 80 1.21 6.31 -7.95
C VAL A 80 2.61 6.39 -8.55
N PHE A 81 2.69 6.13 -9.84
CA PHE A 81 3.92 6.29 -10.61
C PHE A 81 3.87 7.64 -11.33
N THR A 82 4.83 8.49 -11.04
CA THR A 82 5.00 9.76 -11.77
C THR A 82 6.17 9.63 -12.72
N LEU A 83 5.87 9.65 -14.00
CA LEU A 83 6.83 9.49 -15.09
C LEU A 83 7.32 10.86 -15.57
N HIS A 84 8.26 10.85 -16.52
CA HIS A 84 8.71 12.07 -17.16
C HIS A 84 7.53 12.77 -17.87
N PRO A 85 7.45 14.11 -17.86
CA PRO A 85 6.34 14.85 -18.46
C PRO A 85 6.14 14.62 -19.96
N SER A 86 7.14 14.08 -20.66
CA SER A 86 7.03 13.73 -22.09
C SER A 86 6.10 12.56 -22.38
N PHE A 87 5.79 11.75 -21.37
CA PHE A 87 4.84 10.65 -21.53
C PHE A 87 3.40 11.15 -21.50
N ALA A 88 2.53 10.51 -22.28
CA ALA A 88 1.11 10.74 -22.16
C ALA A 88 0.63 10.28 -20.77
N LYS A 89 -0.13 11.12 -20.09
CA LYS A 89 -0.60 10.85 -18.73
C LYS A 89 0.57 10.44 -17.81
N PRO A 90 1.49 11.35 -17.49
CA PRO A 90 2.69 10.99 -16.73
C PRO A 90 2.41 10.52 -15.30
N VAL A 91 1.26 10.85 -14.73
CA VAL A 91 0.85 10.37 -13.42
C VAL A 91 -0.06 9.15 -13.61
N ARG A 92 0.38 8.01 -13.10
CA ARG A 92 -0.34 6.73 -13.21
C ARG A 92 -0.66 6.20 -11.82
N GLU A 93 -1.92 6.19 -11.45
CA GLU A 93 -2.39 5.65 -10.18
C GLU A 93 -3.00 4.27 -10.41
N LEU A 94 -2.49 3.28 -9.66
CA LEU A 94 -2.97 1.90 -9.67
C LEU A 94 -3.55 1.55 -8.30
N THR A 95 -4.79 1.09 -8.29
CA THR A 95 -5.51 0.72 -7.07
C THR A 95 -5.60 -0.78 -6.85
N HIS A 96 -5.16 -1.55 -7.82
CA HIS A 96 -5.17 -3.01 -7.78
C HIS A 96 -3.83 -3.58 -8.23
N PRO A 97 -3.38 -4.71 -7.64
CA PRO A 97 -2.24 -5.45 -8.17
C PRO A 97 -2.52 -6.00 -9.58
N PRO A 98 -1.51 -6.19 -10.40
CA PRO A 98 -0.10 -5.86 -10.16
C PRO A 98 0.17 -4.36 -10.24
N PHE A 99 0.95 -3.85 -9.29
CA PHE A 99 1.35 -2.44 -9.29
C PHE A 99 2.55 -2.25 -10.21
N GLU A 100 2.28 -2.14 -11.49
CA GLU A 100 3.32 -1.97 -12.51
C GLU A 100 2.84 -1.13 -13.68
N VAL A 101 3.77 -0.43 -14.31
CA VAL A 101 3.55 0.41 -15.48
C VAL A 101 4.58 0.06 -16.54
N THR A 102 4.10 -0.27 -17.73
CA THR A 102 4.95 -0.60 -18.89
C THR A 102 4.83 0.49 -19.94
N GLU A 103 5.95 0.97 -20.42
CA GLU A 103 6.03 1.99 -21.47
C GLU A 103 7.24 1.74 -22.36
N ARG A 104 7.33 2.48 -23.46
CA ARG A 104 8.47 2.46 -24.38
C ARG A 104 9.17 3.80 -24.38
N GLY A 105 10.47 3.77 -24.51
CA GLY A 105 11.27 4.97 -24.54
C GLY A 105 12.70 4.70 -24.99
N TRP A 106 13.51 5.74 -25.04
CA TRP A 106 14.90 5.65 -25.53
C TRP A 106 15.94 6.08 -24.51
N GLY A 107 15.52 6.69 -23.43
CA GLY A 107 16.46 7.28 -22.48
C GLY A 107 16.13 7.02 -21.03
N GLU A 108 17.08 7.36 -20.19
CA GLU A 108 16.92 7.35 -18.75
C GLU A 108 16.09 8.54 -18.28
N PHE A 109 15.29 8.34 -17.26
CA PHE A 109 14.53 9.41 -16.62
C PHE A 109 14.36 9.13 -15.14
N GLU A 110 14.06 10.18 -14.40
CA GLU A 110 13.71 10.06 -12.99
C GLU A 110 12.21 9.84 -12.87
N ALA A 111 11.85 8.80 -12.15
CA ALA A 111 10.46 8.51 -11.83
C ALA A 111 10.26 8.53 -10.32
N GLN A 112 9.06 8.89 -9.91
CA GLN A 112 8.64 8.87 -8.53
C GLN A 112 7.63 7.75 -8.33
N ILE A 113 7.81 6.96 -7.28
CA ILE A 113 6.88 5.94 -6.85
C ILE A 113 6.35 6.35 -5.49
N ARG A 114 5.04 6.55 -5.40
CA ARG A 114 4.37 6.86 -4.14
C ARG A 114 3.47 5.71 -3.76
N ILE A 115 3.67 5.19 -2.56
CA ILE A 115 2.88 4.10 -2.01
C ILE A 115 1.95 4.67 -0.94
N ASN A 116 0.66 4.53 -1.16
CA ASN A 116 -0.36 4.95 -0.22
C ASN A 116 -0.83 3.72 0.56
N TRP A 117 -0.62 3.75 1.87
CA TRP A 117 -0.95 2.64 2.76
C TRP A 117 -2.42 2.69 3.18
N LYS A 118 -2.98 1.53 3.48
CA LYS A 118 -4.34 1.45 4.04
C LYS A 118 -4.43 1.95 5.46
N ASP A 119 -3.34 1.89 6.21
CA ASP A 119 -3.30 2.43 7.55
C ASP A 119 -3.35 3.96 7.50
N PRO A 120 -4.42 4.59 8.02
CA PRO A 120 -4.56 6.04 7.95
C PRO A 120 -3.54 6.78 8.83
N THR A 121 -2.87 6.10 9.73
CA THR A 121 -1.82 6.70 10.57
C THR A 121 -0.45 6.70 9.89
N GLU A 122 -0.28 5.93 8.84
CA GLU A 122 0.98 5.87 8.10
C GLU A 122 0.99 6.90 6.96
N LYS A 123 2.09 7.60 6.89
CA LYS A 123 2.34 8.51 5.79
C LYS A 123 2.71 7.73 4.53
N ALA A 124 2.36 8.28 3.38
CA ALA A 124 2.77 7.69 2.11
C ALA A 124 4.29 7.58 2.03
N SER A 125 4.76 6.45 1.52
CA SER A 125 6.17 6.25 1.23
C SER A 125 6.46 6.70 -0.20
N VAL A 126 7.50 7.49 -0.37
CA VAL A 126 7.88 8.06 -1.67
C VAL A 126 9.32 7.68 -1.97
N VAL A 127 9.53 7.16 -3.17
CA VAL A 127 10.86 6.85 -3.70
C VAL A 127 11.04 7.60 -5.01
N CYS A 128 12.12 8.34 -5.11
CA CYS A 128 12.55 8.99 -6.36
C CYS A 128 13.84 8.33 -6.81
N THR A 129 13.85 7.79 -8.02
CA THR A 129 15.03 7.14 -8.55
C THR A 129 15.04 7.20 -10.07
N ARG A 130 16.26 7.04 -10.62
CA ARG A 130 16.44 7.03 -12.06
C ARG A 130 16.28 5.61 -12.58
N PHE A 131 15.46 5.49 -13.59
CA PHE A 131 15.20 4.22 -14.28
C PHE A 131 15.64 4.31 -15.74
N VAL A 132 16.00 3.18 -16.23
CA VAL A 132 16.37 3.02 -17.65
C VAL A 132 15.27 2.28 -18.37
#